data_b0e0d9be0cf39be00f999b4a940337ca
#
_entry.id   b0e0d9be0cf39be00f999b4a940337ca
#
_cell.length_a   1.000
_cell.length_b   1.000
_cell.length_c   1.000
_cell.angle_alpha   90.00
_cell.angle_beta   90.00
_cell.angle_gamma   90.00
#
_symmetry.space_group_name_H-M   'P 1'
#
loop_
_entity.id
_entity.type
_entity.pdbx_description
1 polymer ?
#
loop_
_entity_poly.entity_id
_entity_poly.type
_entity_poly.pdbx_seq_one_letter_code
_entity_poly.pdbx_strand_id
1 'polypeptide(L)'
;MRKNIWKWGLFILLLAPVMTACKDDDEDDYNFRNDPHITQTVESRYPGAQIVEVERTYQGYEVQMWLNNGEVDMHLDLNYQWLYTEFEDIAWTSVPEAVVNSFTQDGFTFNPREDDVDRIEYPN
;
A
#
# COMPACT_ATOMS: atom_id res chain seq x y z
N MET A 1 -2.98 15.56 10.50
CA MET A 1 -4.33 15.19 10.05
C MET A 1 -4.17 14.46 8.74
N ARG A 2 -4.36 13.18 8.78
CA ARG A 2 -4.23 12.35 7.60
C ARG A 2 -5.23 12.82 6.56
N LYS A 3 -4.76 13.44 5.51
CA LYS A 3 -5.58 13.69 4.33
C LYS A 3 -5.61 12.39 3.55
N ASN A 4 -6.55 11.53 3.89
CA ASN A 4 -7.00 10.57 2.92
C ASN A 4 -7.51 11.37 1.74
N ILE A 5 -6.62 11.66 0.82
CA ILE A 5 -7.02 12.11 -0.49
C ILE A 5 -7.54 10.88 -1.21
N TRP A 6 -8.70 10.44 -0.78
CA TRP A 6 -9.60 9.81 -1.70
C TRP A 6 -9.83 10.88 -2.76
N LYS A 7 -9.13 10.75 -3.82
CA LYS A 7 -9.48 11.47 -5.03
C LYS A 7 -10.80 10.92 -5.49
N TRP A 8 -11.85 11.40 -4.87
CA TRP A 8 -13.13 11.45 -5.51
C TRP A 8 -12.93 12.39 -6.69
N GLY A 9 -12.43 11.83 -7.77
CA GLY A 9 -12.50 12.50 -9.05
C GLY A 9 -13.96 12.80 -9.28
N LEU A 10 -14.26 14.08 -9.21
CA LEU A 10 -15.52 14.61 -9.68
C LEU A 10 -15.64 14.19 -11.14
N PHE A 11 -16.26 13.05 -11.38
CA PHE A 11 -16.65 12.64 -12.70
C PHE A 11 -17.73 13.62 -13.17
N ILE A 12 -17.31 14.63 -13.89
CA ILE A 12 -18.21 15.36 -14.74
C ILE A 12 -18.66 14.38 -15.81
N LEU A 13 -19.91 13.99 -15.67
CA LEU A 13 -20.62 13.14 -16.60
C LEU A 13 -20.78 13.91 -17.92
N LEU A 14 -19.83 13.74 -18.81
CA LEU A 14 -20.06 14.03 -20.23
C LEU A 14 -20.77 12.81 -20.81
N LEU A 15 -22.07 12.95 -20.90
CA LEU A 15 -22.90 12.06 -21.69
C LEU A 15 -22.48 12.18 -23.16
N ALA A 16 -21.65 11.27 -23.59
CA ALA A 16 -21.59 10.92 -24.99
C ALA A 16 -22.23 9.53 -25.13
N PRO A 17 -23.22 9.37 -25.97
CA PRO A 17 -23.73 8.05 -26.28
C PRO A 17 -22.69 7.35 -27.14
N VAL A 18 -21.83 6.58 -26.53
CA VAL A 18 -21.02 5.63 -27.27
C VAL A 18 -21.78 4.33 -27.34
N MET A 19 -22.27 4.06 -28.50
CA MET A 19 -22.66 2.74 -28.92
C MET A 19 -21.52 1.76 -28.65
N THR A 20 -21.71 0.95 -27.65
CA THR A 20 -21.49 -0.50 -27.62
C THR A 20 -20.43 -1.05 -28.55
N ALA A 21 -19.36 -1.46 -28.03
CA ALA A 21 -18.99 -2.84 -28.25
C ALA A 21 -19.05 -3.48 -26.88
N CYS A 22 -20.06 -4.28 -26.66
CA CYS A 22 -20.00 -5.29 -25.65
C CYS A 22 -18.88 -6.23 -26.07
N LYS A 23 -17.70 -5.98 -25.59
CA LYS A 23 -16.78 -7.02 -25.29
C LYS A 23 -17.03 -7.29 -23.83
N ASP A 24 -17.80 -8.32 -23.58
CA ASP A 24 -17.69 -9.11 -22.39
C ASP A 24 -16.27 -9.70 -22.39
N ASP A 25 -15.31 -8.88 -22.08
CA ASP A 25 -14.14 -9.36 -21.43
C ASP A 25 -14.62 -9.60 -20.00
N ASP A 26 -15.23 -10.77 -19.80
CA ASP A 26 -15.16 -11.45 -18.55
C ASP A 26 -13.67 -11.67 -18.25
N GLU A 27 -12.95 -10.59 -17.96
CA GLU A 27 -11.84 -10.70 -17.08
C GLU A 27 -12.51 -11.18 -15.80
N ASP A 28 -12.48 -12.51 -15.63
CA ASP A 28 -12.86 -13.15 -14.40
C ASP A 28 -12.32 -12.26 -13.30
N ASP A 29 -13.21 -11.79 -12.46
CA ASP A 29 -12.90 -10.95 -11.31
C ASP A 29 -12.10 -11.83 -10.34
N TYR A 30 -10.85 -12.13 -10.76
CA TYR A 30 -9.98 -13.05 -10.06
C TYR A 30 -9.61 -12.40 -8.74
N ASN A 31 -10.17 -12.92 -7.69
CA ASN A 31 -9.93 -12.43 -6.35
C ASN A 31 -8.52 -12.83 -5.89
N PHE A 32 -7.54 -12.00 -6.22
CA PHE A 32 -6.13 -12.16 -5.83
C PHE A 32 -5.92 -12.24 -4.31
N ARG A 33 -6.88 -11.82 -3.51
CA ARG A 33 -6.81 -11.91 -2.05
C ARG A 33 -6.62 -13.36 -1.58
N ASN A 34 -7.13 -14.32 -2.32
CA ASN A 34 -7.03 -15.74 -2.00
C ASN A 34 -5.98 -16.48 -2.87
N ASP A 35 -5.17 -15.74 -3.62
CA ASP A 35 -4.10 -16.34 -4.40
C ASP A 35 -3.08 -17.02 -3.47
N PRO A 36 -2.84 -18.34 -3.61
CA PRO A 36 -1.97 -19.07 -2.71
C PRO A 36 -0.51 -18.59 -2.75
N HIS A 37 -0.04 -18.04 -3.87
CA HIS A 37 1.32 -17.49 -3.96
C HIS A 37 1.44 -16.21 -3.14
N ILE A 38 0.43 -15.35 -3.20
CA ILE A 38 0.39 -14.11 -2.43
C ILE A 38 0.24 -14.41 -0.94
N THR A 39 -0.71 -15.26 -0.57
CA THR A 39 -0.94 -15.62 0.84
C THR A 39 0.29 -16.29 1.47
N GLN A 40 0.98 -17.16 0.73
CA GLN A 40 2.20 -17.79 1.20
C GLN A 40 3.34 -16.77 1.39
N THR A 41 3.51 -15.84 0.47
CA THR A 41 4.53 -14.79 0.57
C THR A 41 4.27 -13.89 1.76
N VAL A 42 3.02 -13.47 1.96
CA VAL A 42 2.61 -12.66 3.11
C VAL A 42 2.88 -13.41 4.42
N GLU A 43 2.39 -14.65 4.54
CA GLU A 43 2.55 -15.43 5.77
C GLU A 43 4.02 -15.74 6.11
N SER A 44 4.84 -15.97 5.10
CA SER A 44 6.27 -16.21 5.31
C SER A 44 7.02 -14.98 5.81
N ARG A 45 6.60 -13.79 5.37
CA ARG A 45 7.25 -12.52 5.73
C ARG A 45 6.64 -11.87 6.96
N TYR A 46 5.33 -11.87 7.05
CA TYR A 46 4.55 -11.24 8.10
C TYR A 46 3.51 -12.21 8.66
N PRO A 47 3.94 -13.19 9.49
CA PRO A 47 3.01 -14.15 10.09
C PRO A 47 1.89 -13.46 10.86
N GLY A 48 0.65 -13.87 10.62
CA GLY A 48 -0.52 -13.31 11.27
C GLY A 48 -1.07 -12.02 10.64
N ALA A 49 -0.48 -11.52 9.55
CA ALA A 49 -1.05 -10.42 8.80
C ALA A 49 -2.39 -10.82 8.17
N GLN A 50 -3.35 -9.88 8.19
CA GLN A 50 -4.66 -10.07 7.60
C GLN A 50 -4.74 -9.31 6.28
N ILE A 51 -4.81 -10.04 5.16
CA ILE A 51 -4.97 -9.43 3.84
C ILE A 51 -6.36 -8.82 3.72
N VAL A 52 -6.42 -7.53 3.43
CA VAL A 52 -7.65 -6.77 3.22
C VAL A 52 -8.00 -6.75 1.74
N GLU A 53 -7.05 -6.36 0.92
CA GLU A 53 -7.22 -6.19 -0.52
C GLU A 53 -5.92 -6.56 -1.25
N VAL A 54 -6.06 -7.02 -2.47
CA VAL A 54 -4.94 -7.23 -3.38
C VAL A 54 -5.30 -6.61 -4.71
N GLU A 55 -4.50 -5.64 -5.12
CA GLU A 55 -4.64 -4.99 -6.41
C GLU A 55 -3.52 -5.43 -7.35
N ARG A 56 -3.89 -5.76 -8.59
CA ARG A 56 -2.89 -5.99 -9.62
C ARG A 56 -2.48 -4.68 -10.26
N THR A 57 -1.18 -4.42 -10.25
CA THR A 57 -0.57 -3.26 -10.89
C THR A 57 0.23 -3.69 -12.13
N TYR A 58 0.71 -2.74 -12.91
CA TYR A 58 1.57 -3.07 -14.06
C TYR A 58 2.94 -3.65 -13.63
N GLN A 59 3.37 -3.40 -12.40
CA GLN A 59 4.64 -3.92 -11.85
C GLN A 59 4.49 -5.26 -11.14
N GLY A 60 3.27 -5.60 -10.69
CA GLY A 60 3.01 -6.80 -9.92
C GLY A 60 1.73 -6.70 -9.11
N TYR A 61 1.87 -6.81 -7.79
CA TYR A 61 0.74 -6.82 -6.87
C TYR A 61 1.01 -5.89 -5.69
N GLU A 62 -0.01 -5.13 -5.33
CA GLU A 62 -0.07 -4.38 -4.08
C GLU A 62 -1.00 -5.10 -3.13
N VAL A 63 -0.47 -5.48 -1.97
CA VAL A 63 -1.18 -6.25 -0.96
C VAL A 63 -1.39 -5.37 0.26
N GLN A 64 -2.61 -4.88 0.43
CA GLN A 64 -3.01 -4.15 1.61
C GLN A 64 -3.37 -5.13 2.73
N MET A 65 -2.82 -4.93 3.91
CA MET A 65 -3.03 -5.82 5.04
C MET A 65 -3.03 -5.09 6.38
N TRP A 66 -3.60 -5.74 7.38
CA TRP A 66 -3.47 -5.35 8.79
C TRP A 66 -2.40 -6.20 9.46
N LEU A 67 -1.47 -5.53 10.12
CA LEU A 67 -0.42 -6.17 10.92
C LEU A 67 -0.23 -5.37 12.22
N ASN A 68 -0.38 -6.01 13.38
CA ASN A 68 -0.21 -5.37 14.69
C ASN A 68 -1.03 -4.08 14.85
N ASN A 69 -2.29 -4.09 14.42
CA ASN A 69 -3.22 -2.96 14.43
C ASN A 69 -2.79 -1.76 13.56
N GLY A 70 -1.90 -1.97 12.62
CA GLY A 70 -1.48 -0.98 11.64
C GLY A 70 -1.80 -1.43 10.22
N GLU A 71 -2.06 -0.47 9.36
CA GLU A 71 -2.19 -0.69 7.92
C GLU A 71 -0.81 -0.78 7.30
N VAL A 72 -0.62 -1.76 6.43
CA VAL A 72 0.66 -2.07 5.81
C VAL A 72 0.42 -2.44 4.36
N ASP A 73 1.22 -1.90 3.46
CA ASP A 73 1.17 -2.18 2.03
C ASP A 73 2.42 -2.92 1.58
N MET A 74 2.25 -4.16 1.14
CA MET A 74 3.32 -5.01 0.63
C MET A 74 3.29 -5.03 -0.89
N HIS A 75 4.42 -4.77 -1.53
CA HIS A 75 4.54 -4.76 -2.97
C HIS A 75 5.32 -5.97 -3.46
N LEU A 76 4.72 -6.70 -4.40
CA LEU A 76 5.30 -7.87 -5.06
C LEU A 76 5.46 -7.60 -6.55
N ASP A 77 6.43 -8.24 -7.17
CA ASP A 77 6.53 -8.27 -8.63
C ASP A 77 5.56 -9.28 -9.26
N LEU A 78 5.55 -9.39 -10.58
CA LEU A 78 4.70 -10.33 -11.32
C LEU A 78 5.04 -11.81 -11.05
N ASN A 79 6.19 -12.10 -10.47
CA ASN A 79 6.63 -13.42 -10.04
C ASN A 79 6.40 -13.67 -8.54
N TYR A 80 5.59 -12.82 -7.90
CA TYR A 80 5.29 -12.88 -6.46
C TYR A 80 6.52 -12.67 -5.55
N GLN A 81 7.60 -12.09 -6.08
CA GLN A 81 8.77 -11.75 -5.29
C GLN A 81 8.52 -10.45 -4.54
N TRP A 82 8.86 -10.43 -3.27
CA TRP A 82 8.74 -9.25 -2.44
C TRP A 82 9.71 -8.15 -2.89
N LEU A 83 9.17 -6.95 -3.17
CA LEU A 83 9.92 -5.78 -3.57
C LEU A 83 10.21 -4.86 -2.39
N TYR A 84 9.18 -4.48 -1.68
CA TYR A 84 9.25 -3.66 -0.46
C TYR A 84 7.92 -3.70 0.29
N THR A 85 7.95 -3.23 1.53
CA THR A 85 6.76 -3.05 2.35
C THR A 85 6.76 -1.67 2.97
N GLU A 86 5.63 -1.00 2.91
CA GLU A 86 5.39 0.33 3.45
C GLU A 86 4.53 0.22 4.71
N PHE A 87 5.04 0.76 5.82
CA PHE A 87 4.34 0.89 7.09
C PHE A 87 3.96 2.34 7.26
N GLU A 88 2.69 2.62 7.12
CA GLU A 88 2.17 3.97 7.20
C GLU A 88 2.00 4.45 8.64
N ASP A 89 2.14 5.75 8.84
CA ASP A 89 1.86 6.43 10.10
C ASP A 89 2.54 5.79 11.33
N ILE A 90 3.80 5.40 11.22
CA ILE A 90 4.52 4.88 12.38
C ILE A 90 4.70 5.98 13.44
N ALA A 91 4.75 5.57 14.72
CA ALA A 91 4.98 6.51 15.79
C ALA A 91 6.38 7.16 15.66
N TRP A 92 6.46 8.48 15.78
CA TRP A 92 7.74 9.20 15.78
C TRP A 92 8.72 8.64 16.81
N THR A 93 8.22 8.20 17.95
CA THR A 93 9.01 7.57 19.00
C THR A 93 9.63 6.22 18.62
N SER A 94 9.17 5.61 17.54
CA SER A 94 9.72 4.36 16.99
C SER A 94 10.81 4.58 15.94
N VAL A 95 11.02 5.84 15.52
CA VAL A 95 12.05 6.21 14.55
C VAL A 95 13.43 6.06 15.21
N PRO A 96 14.41 5.42 14.54
CA PRO A 96 15.75 5.27 15.09
C PRO A 96 16.38 6.62 15.45
N GLU A 97 17.06 6.67 16.58
CA GLU A 97 17.69 7.91 17.10
C GLU A 97 18.62 8.58 16.08
N ALA A 98 19.36 7.79 15.31
CA ALA A 98 20.23 8.34 14.28
C ALA A 98 19.48 9.13 13.20
N VAL A 99 18.29 8.67 12.83
CA VAL A 99 17.42 9.35 11.85
C VAL A 99 16.85 10.62 12.47
N VAL A 100 16.36 10.55 13.69
CA VAL A 100 15.85 11.73 14.43
C VAL A 100 16.92 12.80 14.57
N ASN A 101 18.14 12.39 14.91
CA ASN A 101 19.27 13.32 15.07
C ASN A 101 19.63 13.99 13.73
N SER A 102 19.67 13.23 12.64
CA SER A 102 19.93 13.78 11.31
C SER A 102 18.86 14.80 10.90
N PHE A 103 17.61 14.45 11.07
CA PHE A 103 16.46 15.30 10.78
C PHE A 103 16.52 16.63 11.57
N THR A 104 16.86 16.56 12.86
CA THR A 104 16.97 17.72 13.73
C THR A 104 18.19 18.58 13.40
N GLN A 105 19.33 17.96 13.07
CA GLN A 105 20.54 18.67 12.66
C GLN A 105 20.36 19.45 11.36
N ASP A 106 19.52 18.94 10.47
CA ASP A 106 19.17 19.63 9.22
C ASP A 106 18.16 20.77 9.44
N GLY A 107 17.77 21.03 10.69
CA GLY A 107 16.91 22.14 11.07
C GLY A 107 15.40 21.85 10.98
N PHE A 108 15.02 20.60 10.80
CA PHE A 108 13.61 20.19 10.77
C PHE A 108 13.09 19.89 12.18
N THR A 109 11.80 20.12 12.34
CA THR A 109 11.07 19.80 13.57
C THR A 109 9.83 19.00 13.20
N PHE A 110 9.67 17.83 13.79
CA PHE A 110 8.49 16.99 13.58
C PHE A 110 7.28 17.58 14.34
N ASN A 111 6.19 17.82 13.59
CA ASN A 111 4.92 18.24 14.13
C ASN A 111 3.89 17.11 14.00
N PRO A 112 3.53 16.41 15.07
CA PRO A 112 2.63 15.25 15.00
C PRO A 112 1.20 15.57 14.56
N ARG A 113 0.87 16.83 14.34
CA ARG A 113 -0.44 17.23 13.82
C ARG A 113 -0.45 17.43 12.32
N GLU A 114 0.70 17.59 11.70
CA GLU A 114 0.84 17.94 10.30
C GLU A 114 1.74 16.99 9.53
N ASP A 115 2.63 16.29 10.23
CA ASP A 115 3.64 15.42 9.65
C ASP A 115 3.33 13.95 9.93
N ASP A 116 3.48 13.13 8.92
CA ASP A 116 3.41 11.67 9.00
C ASP A 116 4.81 11.08 8.77
N VAL A 117 5.06 9.91 9.33
CA VAL A 117 6.30 9.16 9.13
C VAL A 117 5.96 7.75 8.67
N ASP A 118 6.49 7.38 7.53
CA ASP A 118 6.37 6.04 6.99
C ASP A 118 7.72 5.32 7.06
N ARG A 119 7.67 4.02 7.28
CA ARG A 119 8.83 3.15 7.23
C ARG A 119 8.73 2.24 6.02
N ILE A 120 9.80 2.18 5.23
CA ILE A 120 9.87 1.27 4.10
C ILE A 120 10.91 0.19 4.39
N GLU A 121 10.51 -1.06 4.27
CA GLU A 121 11.39 -2.23 4.36
C GLU A 121 11.69 -2.78 2.97
N TYR A 122 12.94 -3.05 2.71
CA TYR A 122 13.42 -3.69 1.47
C TYR A 122 14.03 -5.06 1.76
N PRO A 123 14.12 -5.95 0.77
CA PRO A 123 14.94 -7.14 0.86
C PRO A 123 16.40 -6.76 1.13
N ASN A 124 17.05 -7.51 2.07
CA ASN A 124 18.49 -7.37 2.34
C ASN A 124 19.31 -8.11 1.29
#